data_19f5ee0ee51eabf4c0a211b463c366a0
#
_entry.id   19f5ee0ee51eabf4c0a211b463c366a0
#
_cell.length_a   1.000
_cell.length_b   1.000
_cell.length_c   1.000
_cell.angle_alpha   90.00
_cell.angle_beta   90.00
_cell.angle_gamma   90.00
#
_symmetry.space_group_name_H-M   'P 1'
#
loop_
_entity.id
_entity.type
_entity.pdbx_description
1 polymer ?
#
loop_
_entity_poly.entity_id
_entity_poly.type
_entity_poly.pdbx_seq_one_letter_code
_entity_poly.pdbx_strand_id
1 'polypeptide(L)'
;MLRLSPPDREKLFQSPRLRVIFGGGEANVAVSLATFGHAARFITAVPKHEVGDAVVNELRRWGVETGCILRQGKRLGIYFAETGANQRASKVIYDRDHSSIAEAKPGDFDWDKALDGIDWFHT
;
A
#
# COMPACT_ATOMS: atom_id res chain seq x y z
N MET A 1 0.37 1.95 -0.27
CA MET A 1 1.30 3.11 -0.13
C MET A 1 2.74 2.63 -0.12
N LEU A 2 3.68 3.50 -0.47
CA LEU A 2 5.12 3.25 -0.37
C LEU A 2 5.62 3.77 0.96
N ARG A 3 6.19 2.92 1.78
CA ARG A 3 6.86 3.28 3.03
C ARG A 3 8.34 3.52 2.75
N LEU A 4 8.83 4.68 3.14
CA LEU A 4 10.24 5.04 3.12
C LEU A 4 10.72 5.19 4.57
N SER A 5 11.68 4.39 4.97
CA SER A 5 12.23 4.44 6.33
C SER A 5 13.76 4.43 6.32
N PRO A 6 14.42 5.18 7.20
CA PRO A 6 15.86 5.08 7.34
C PRO A 6 16.25 3.67 7.81
N PRO A 7 17.49 3.26 7.57
CA PRO A 7 17.98 2.01 8.12
C PRO A 7 18.02 2.08 9.65
N ASP A 8 17.88 0.92 10.28
CA ASP A 8 17.97 0.72 11.71
C ASP A 8 17.10 1.71 12.52
N ARG A 9 17.69 2.53 13.37
CA ARG A 9 17.03 3.54 14.19
C ARG A 9 17.54 4.95 13.90
N GLU A 10 18.06 5.18 12.70
CA GLU A 10 18.49 6.51 12.27
C GLU A 10 17.30 7.47 12.17
N LYS A 11 17.59 8.75 12.26
CA LYS A 11 16.62 9.80 11.91
C LYS A 11 16.46 9.90 10.40
N LEU A 12 15.31 10.36 9.96
CA LEU A 12 15.10 10.68 8.55
C LEU A 12 16.20 11.62 8.05
N PHE A 13 16.79 11.24 6.91
CA PHE A 13 17.88 11.97 6.25
C PHE A 13 19.20 12.09 7.04
N GLN A 14 19.37 11.30 8.09
CA GLN A 14 20.65 11.18 8.78
C GLN A 14 21.70 10.49 7.88
N SER A 15 21.28 9.53 7.07
CA SER A 15 22.07 8.96 5.98
C SER A 15 21.34 9.13 4.63
N PRO A 16 22.03 9.04 3.48
CA PRO A 16 21.43 9.18 2.17
C PRO A 16 20.69 7.91 1.70
N ARG A 17 20.29 7.04 2.61
CA ARG A 17 19.63 5.76 2.31
C ARG A 17 18.26 5.68 2.95
N LEU A 18 17.29 5.16 2.19
CA LEU A 18 15.97 4.81 2.71
C LEU A 18 15.63 3.38 2.27
N ARG A 19 15.07 2.59 3.17
CA ARG A 19 14.43 1.32 2.85
C ARG A 19 13.09 1.59 2.22
N VAL A 20 12.80 0.87 1.15
CA VAL A 20 11.55 0.96 0.41
C VAL A 20 10.73 -0.29 0.68
N ILE A 21 9.54 -0.13 1.23
CA ILE A 21 8.63 -1.23 1.56
C ILE A 21 7.21 -0.81 1.13
N PHE A 22 6.46 -1.72 0.53
CA PHE A 22 5.05 -1.49 0.29
C PHE A 22 4.24 -1.82 1.55
N GLY A 23 3.27 -0.98 1.89
CA GLY A 23 2.44 -1.15 3.06
C GLY A 23 1.20 -0.26 3.02
N GLY A 24 0.44 -0.32 4.06
CA GLY A 24 -0.86 0.33 4.26
C GLY A 24 -1.72 -0.58 5.13
N GLY A 25 -2.59 -0.02 5.95
CA GLY A 25 -3.42 -0.80 6.87
C GLY A 25 -4.14 -1.93 6.17
N GLU A 26 -4.93 -1.59 5.19
CA GLU A 26 -5.77 -2.51 4.42
C GLU A 26 -4.94 -3.51 3.60
N ALA A 27 -3.83 -3.07 3.01
CA ALA A 27 -2.91 -3.96 2.29
C ALA A 27 -2.25 -4.98 3.24
N ASN A 28 -1.88 -4.56 4.44
CA ASN A 28 -1.32 -5.46 5.45
C ASN A 28 -2.36 -6.49 5.90
N VAL A 29 -3.63 -6.10 6.06
CA VAL A 29 -4.73 -7.03 6.37
C VAL A 29 -4.90 -8.04 5.24
N ALA A 30 -4.95 -7.61 3.99
CA ALA A 30 -5.07 -8.51 2.84
C ALA A 30 -3.92 -9.53 2.77
N VAL A 31 -2.68 -9.08 2.98
CA VAL A 31 -1.50 -9.96 3.02
C VAL A 31 -1.58 -10.94 4.19
N SER A 32 -2.00 -10.50 5.37
CA SER A 32 -2.15 -11.36 6.54
C SER A 32 -3.20 -12.45 6.30
N LEU A 33 -4.37 -12.08 5.77
CA LEU A 33 -5.43 -13.03 5.43
C LEU A 33 -4.95 -14.07 4.40
N ALA A 34 -4.30 -13.62 3.33
CA ALA A 34 -3.74 -14.53 2.33
C ALA A 34 -2.69 -15.47 2.94
N THR A 35 -1.84 -14.98 3.82
CA THR A 35 -0.84 -15.80 4.55
C THR A 35 -1.49 -16.84 5.46
N PHE A 36 -2.66 -16.55 6.03
CA PHE A 36 -3.46 -17.48 6.82
C PHE A 36 -4.28 -18.46 5.97
N GLY A 37 -4.17 -18.41 4.65
CA GLY A 37 -4.86 -19.33 3.74
C GLY A 37 -6.25 -18.87 3.32
N HIS A 38 -6.66 -17.64 3.62
CA HIS A 38 -7.92 -17.08 3.16
C HIS A 38 -7.77 -16.47 1.77
N ALA A 39 -8.81 -16.54 0.96
CA ALA A 39 -8.90 -15.78 -0.29
C ALA A 39 -9.02 -14.29 0.05
N ALA A 40 -8.03 -13.50 -0.35
CA ALA A 40 -8.01 -12.06 -0.09
C ALA A 40 -7.89 -11.29 -1.40
N ARG A 41 -8.83 -10.39 -1.65
CA ARG A 41 -8.85 -9.48 -2.80
C ARG A 41 -8.56 -8.07 -2.32
N PHE A 42 -7.68 -7.36 -3.02
CA PHE A 42 -7.35 -5.98 -2.67
C PHE A 42 -7.84 -5.01 -3.74
N ILE A 43 -8.65 -4.04 -3.33
CA ILE A 43 -9.23 -3.01 -4.19
C ILE A 43 -8.53 -1.69 -3.89
N THR A 44 -7.91 -1.09 -4.88
CA THR A 44 -7.22 0.20 -4.77
C THR A 44 -6.95 0.77 -6.16
N ALA A 45 -6.35 1.96 -6.23
CA ALA A 45 -5.83 2.54 -7.46
C ALA A 45 -4.33 2.78 -7.35
N VAL A 46 -3.59 2.41 -8.39
CA VAL A 46 -2.14 2.61 -8.51
C VAL A 46 -1.78 3.15 -9.89
N PRO A 47 -0.67 3.89 -10.04
CA PRO A 47 -0.26 4.45 -11.33
C PRO A 47 0.13 3.38 -12.34
N LYS A 48 0.15 3.75 -13.63
CA LYS A 48 0.43 2.86 -14.76
C LYS A 48 1.93 2.68 -15.08
N HIS A 49 2.81 2.97 -14.16
CA HIS A 49 4.26 2.87 -14.33
C HIS A 49 4.86 1.87 -13.33
N GLU A 50 6.17 1.67 -13.37
CA GLU A 50 6.93 0.62 -12.67
C GLU A 50 6.69 0.59 -11.15
N VAL A 51 6.47 1.76 -10.53
CA VAL A 51 6.17 1.80 -9.08
C VAL A 51 4.80 1.17 -8.79
N GLY A 52 3.80 1.41 -9.66
CA GLY A 52 2.50 0.76 -9.54
C GLY A 52 2.57 -0.74 -9.83
N ASP A 53 3.42 -1.16 -10.80
CA ASP A 53 3.65 -2.57 -11.10
C ASP A 53 4.30 -3.29 -9.91
N ALA A 54 5.25 -2.63 -9.26
CA ALA A 54 5.91 -3.17 -8.07
C ALA A 54 4.93 -3.40 -6.90
N VAL A 55 3.95 -2.50 -6.68
CA VAL A 55 2.88 -2.74 -5.69
C VAL A 55 2.06 -3.98 -6.02
N VAL A 56 1.63 -4.10 -7.27
CA VAL A 56 0.81 -5.24 -7.71
C VAL A 56 1.59 -6.54 -7.56
N ASN A 57 2.86 -6.56 -7.96
CA ASN A 57 3.72 -7.73 -7.86
C ASN A 57 4.00 -8.12 -6.41
N GLU A 58 4.20 -7.15 -5.52
CA GLU A 58 4.39 -7.43 -4.09
C GLU A 58 3.13 -8.07 -3.47
N LEU A 59 1.95 -7.57 -3.78
CA LEU A 59 0.70 -8.16 -3.29
C LEU A 59 0.49 -9.58 -3.83
N ARG A 60 0.74 -9.80 -5.13
CA ARG A 60 0.68 -11.14 -5.76
C ARG A 60 1.64 -12.13 -5.15
N ARG A 61 2.84 -11.70 -4.82
CA ARG A 61 3.86 -12.53 -4.15
C ARG A 61 3.33 -13.14 -2.84
N TRP A 62 2.44 -12.43 -2.16
CA TRP A 62 1.81 -12.88 -0.92
C TRP A 62 0.46 -13.58 -1.14
N GLY A 63 0.08 -13.86 -2.39
CA GLY A 63 -1.16 -14.57 -2.71
C GLY A 63 -2.41 -13.69 -2.71
N VAL A 64 -2.28 -12.38 -2.65
CA VAL A 64 -3.42 -11.46 -2.71
C VAL A 64 -3.92 -11.34 -4.15
N GLU A 65 -5.23 -11.47 -4.36
CA GLU A 65 -5.86 -11.22 -5.65
C GLU A 65 -5.83 -9.72 -5.99
N THR A 66 -5.29 -9.41 -7.16
CA THR A 66 -5.05 -8.03 -7.61
C THR A 66 -5.81 -7.64 -8.86
N GLY A 67 -6.74 -8.48 -9.32
CA GLY A 67 -7.50 -8.28 -10.57
C GLY A 67 -8.44 -7.08 -10.56
N CYS A 68 -8.76 -6.55 -9.37
CA CYS A 68 -9.59 -5.37 -9.17
C CYS A 68 -8.80 -4.11 -8.79
N ILE A 69 -7.47 -4.14 -8.91
CA ILE A 69 -6.65 -2.94 -8.72
C ILE A 69 -6.74 -2.07 -9.97
N LEU A 70 -7.27 -0.87 -9.78
CA LEU A 70 -7.41 0.11 -10.85
C LEU A 70 -6.02 0.70 -11.22
N ARG A 71 -5.73 0.76 -12.50
CA ARG A 71 -4.48 1.31 -13.02
C ARG A 71 -4.75 2.69 -13.60
N GLN A 72 -4.57 3.75 -12.74
CA GLN A 72 -4.79 5.14 -13.14
C GLN A 72 -3.97 6.10 -12.27
N GLY A 73 -4.04 7.40 -12.62
CA GLY A 73 -3.34 8.44 -11.89
C GLY A 73 -1.83 8.48 -12.17
N LYS A 74 -1.15 9.36 -11.49
CA LYS A 74 0.26 9.69 -11.77
C LYS A 74 1.22 9.25 -10.66
N ARG A 75 0.74 9.04 -9.44
CA ARG A 75 1.63 8.76 -8.30
C ARG A 75 1.02 7.78 -7.30
N LEU A 76 1.89 7.04 -6.64
CA LEU A 76 1.56 6.26 -5.45
C LEU A 76 1.70 7.15 -4.22
N GLY A 77 0.78 7.02 -3.25
CA GLY A 77 0.94 7.69 -1.97
C GLY A 77 2.15 7.15 -1.20
N ILE A 78 2.90 8.04 -0.57
CA ILE A 78 4.13 7.74 0.17
C ILE A 78 3.93 8.11 1.63
N TYR A 79 4.62 7.43 2.51
CA TYR A 79 4.84 7.91 3.87
C TYR A 79 6.26 7.61 4.32
N PHE A 80 6.80 8.55 5.07
CA PHE A 80 8.09 8.40 5.73
C PHE A 80 7.86 7.91 7.16
N ALA A 81 8.58 6.87 7.56
CA ALA A 81 8.45 6.29 8.89
C ALA A 81 9.81 6.20 9.57
N GLU A 82 9.99 6.99 10.61
CA GLU A 82 11.14 6.95 11.49
C GLU A 82 10.80 6.10 12.72
N THR A 83 11.56 5.05 12.94
CA THR A 83 11.39 4.20 14.12
C THR A 83 11.94 4.92 15.35
N GLY A 84 11.19 4.90 16.43
CA GLY A 84 11.63 5.43 17.71
C GLY A 84 12.86 4.69 18.25
N ALA A 85 13.61 5.36 19.10
CA ALA A 85 14.77 4.78 19.77
C ALA A 85 14.84 5.29 21.21
N ASN A 86 14.86 4.37 22.17
CA ASN A 86 14.83 4.70 23.58
C ASN A 86 13.63 5.63 23.92
N GLN A 87 13.87 6.84 24.39
CA GLN A 87 12.84 7.83 24.72
C GLN A 87 12.35 8.64 23.51
N ARG A 88 12.99 8.50 22.35
CA ARG A 88 12.53 9.15 21.12
C ARG A 88 11.35 8.41 20.52
N ALA A 89 10.22 9.09 20.40
CA ALA A 89 9.03 8.54 19.77
C ALA A 89 9.25 8.25 18.27
N SER A 90 8.49 7.31 17.73
CA SER A 90 8.38 7.09 16.29
C SER A 90 7.71 8.30 15.63
N LYS A 91 8.08 8.58 14.38
CA LYS A 91 7.51 9.66 13.60
C LYS A 91 7.04 9.15 12.24
N VAL A 92 5.86 9.60 11.83
CA VAL A 92 5.31 9.31 10.50
C VAL A 92 4.96 10.62 9.82
N ILE A 93 5.38 10.76 8.56
CA ILE A 93 5.03 11.90 7.69
C ILE A 93 4.34 11.33 6.46
N TYR A 94 3.10 11.75 6.21
CA TYR A 94 2.34 11.33 5.03
C TYR A 94 2.54 12.31 3.88
N ASP A 95 2.79 11.77 2.70
CA ASP A 95 2.80 12.45 1.41
C ASP A 95 1.93 11.63 0.46
N ARG A 96 0.62 11.76 0.59
CA ARG A 96 -0.37 10.96 -0.14
C ARG A 96 -1.41 11.78 -0.92
N ASP A 97 -1.36 13.09 -0.86
CA ASP A 97 -2.24 13.96 -1.63
C ASP A 97 -2.04 13.71 -3.13
N HIS A 98 -3.13 13.79 -3.88
CA HIS A 98 -3.15 13.53 -5.32
C HIS A 98 -2.59 12.17 -5.74
N SER A 99 -2.54 11.19 -4.82
CA SER A 99 -2.21 9.82 -5.18
C SER A 99 -3.32 9.18 -6.01
N SER A 100 -3.01 8.14 -6.77
CA SER A 100 -3.97 7.44 -7.63
C SER A 100 -5.26 7.05 -6.91
N ILE A 101 -5.16 6.58 -5.66
CA ILE A 101 -6.35 6.25 -4.86
C ILE A 101 -7.05 7.49 -4.31
N ALA A 102 -6.34 8.55 -3.98
CA ALA A 102 -6.96 9.78 -3.48
C ALA A 102 -7.77 10.51 -4.55
N GLU A 103 -7.39 10.36 -5.82
CA GLU A 103 -8.09 10.96 -6.97
C GLU A 103 -9.14 10.01 -7.60
N ALA A 104 -9.16 8.73 -7.22
CA ALA A 104 -10.11 7.79 -7.73
C ALA A 104 -11.53 8.09 -7.22
N LYS A 105 -12.50 7.93 -8.12
CA LYS A 105 -13.92 8.10 -7.81
C LYS A 105 -14.61 6.75 -7.67
N PRO A 106 -15.70 6.64 -6.93
CA PRO A 106 -16.44 5.38 -6.80
C PRO A 106 -16.82 4.75 -8.15
N GLY A 107 -17.19 5.56 -9.15
CA GLY A 107 -17.52 5.08 -10.48
C GLY A 107 -16.36 4.60 -11.34
N ASP A 108 -15.12 4.76 -10.88
CA ASP A 108 -13.94 4.25 -11.61
C ASP A 108 -13.75 2.73 -11.38
N PHE A 109 -14.42 2.16 -10.36
CA PHE A 109 -14.28 0.77 -9.98
C PHE A 109 -15.48 -0.06 -10.48
N ASP A 110 -15.21 -1.25 -10.96
CA ASP A 110 -16.21 -2.27 -11.24
C ASP A 110 -16.57 -3.01 -9.93
N TRP A 111 -17.51 -2.44 -9.19
CA TRP A 111 -17.90 -2.94 -7.88
C TRP A 111 -18.59 -4.30 -7.95
N ASP A 112 -19.35 -4.58 -9.02
CA ASP A 112 -20.00 -5.87 -9.21
C ASP A 112 -18.96 -6.97 -9.27
N LYS A 113 -17.93 -6.78 -10.09
CA LYS A 113 -16.79 -7.70 -10.16
C LYS A 113 -15.98 -7.71 -8.87
N ALA A 114 -15.75 -6.56 -8.26
CA ALA A 114 -14.90 -6.44 -7.09
C ALA A 114 -15.49 -7.12 -5.86
N LEU A 115 -16.81 -7.16 -5.74
CA LEU A 115 -17.54 -7.73 -4.59
C LEU A 115 -18.16 -9.11 -4.88
N ASP A 116 -18.01 -9.62 -6.10
CA ASP A 116 -18.52 -10.94 -6.45
C ASP A 116 -17.87 -12.04 -5.59
N GLY A 117 -18.70 -12.83 -4.93
CA GLY A 117 -18.27 -13.95 -4.09
C GLY A 117 -17.53 -13.52 -2.81
N ILE A 118 -17.72 -12.30 -2.33
CA ILE A 118 -17.08 -11.80 -1.10
C ILE A 118 -18.02 -11.95 0.09
N ASP A 119 -17.54 -12.57 1.17
CA ASP A 119 -18.27 -12.69 2.43
C ASP A 119 -18.01 -11.50 3.38
N TRP A 120 -16.83 -10.88 3.31
CA TRP A 120 -16.39 -9.79 4.18
C TRP A 120 -15.74 -8.67 3.41
N PHE A 121 -16.09 -7.45 3.75
CA PHE A 121 -15.47 -6.24 3.23
C PHE A 121 -14.84 -5.44 4.38
N HIS A 122 -13.55 -5.10 4.24
CA HIS A 122 -12.77 -4.35 5.24
C HIS A 122 -12.26 -3.05 4.64
N THR A 123 -12.45 -1.92 5.37
CA THR A 123 -11.96 -0.57 5.00
C THR A 123 -11.27 0.09 6.19
#